data_48603dc735577049afadd4d8bcc4729c
#
_entry.id   48603dc735577049afadd4d8bcc4729c
#
_cell.length_a   1.000
_cell.length_b   1.000
_cell.length_c   1.000
_cell.angle_alpha   90.00
_cell.angle_beta   90.00
_cell.angle_gamma   90.00
#
_symmetry.space_group_name_H-M   'P 1'
#
loop_
_entity.id
_entity.type
_entity.pdbx_description
1 polymer ?
#
loop_
_entity_poly.entity_id
_entity_poly.type
_entity_poly.pdbx_seq_one_letter_code
_entity_poly.pdbx_strand_id
1 'polypeptide(L)'
;ACDRESLTFYLPVDMETDAWEAGTFADQSGEFGILPLEDYTRLEKKETVSSGYAVPFLAWNEKEGTCTTIYVVFTGLPVVRMETDAGLDVDTVFAGSVEFYENCGKEDWTLKSVFQAHERGQTTRAYPKKGYRVDLISVTSTGVINKNKEKVLGMRKSDSWIFYAIYSDGTKVRDQFNTRIWDRL
;
A
#
# COMPACT_ATOMS: atom_id res chain seq x y z
N ALA A 1 1.62 -0.62 3.21
CA ALA A 1 1.92 -1.89 2.54
C ALA A 1 3.01 -2.63 3.30
N CYS A 2 3.01 -3.94 3.24
CA CYS A 2 4.00 -4.78 3.91
C CYS A 2 4.60 -5.76 2.89
N ASP A 3 5.91 -5.79 2.81
CA ASP A 3 6.64 -6.87 2.16
C ASP A 3 6.92 -7.94 3.22
N ARG A 4 6.29 -9.11 3.07
CA ARG A 4 6.36 -10.20 4.04
C ARG A 4 7.70 -10.94 4.03
N GLU A 5 8.45 -10.92 2.93
CA GLU A 5 9.75 -11.57 2.84
C GLU A 5 10.82 -10.77 3.57
N SER A 6 10.84 -9.47 3.37
CA SER A 6 11.79 -8.56 4.02
C SER A 6 11.26 -7.98 5.34
N LEU A 7 10.02 -8.28 5.73
CA LEU A 7 9.33 -7.69 6.88
C LEU A 7 9.36 -6.15 6.86
N THR A 8 9.24 -5.57 5.65
CA THR A 8 9.31 -4.13 5.44
C THR A 8 7.94 -3.53 5.27
N PHE A 9 7.63 -2.52 6.07
CA PHE A 9 6.38 -1.77 6.05
C PHE A 9 6.59 -0.43 5.36
N TYR A 10 5.81 -0.17 4.31
CA TYR A 10 5.80 1.10 3.60
C TYR A 10 4.64 1.94 4.09
N LEU A 11 4.95 3.10 4.67
CA LEU A 11 3.99 4.02 5.27
C LEU A 11 4.04 5.38 4.55
N PRO A 12 2.90 6.09 4.41
CA PRO A 12 2.90 7.44 3.88
C PRO A 12 3.61 8.40 4.84
N VAL A 13 4.32 9.38 4.28
CA VAL A 13 5.13 10.35 5.06
C VAL A 13 4.29 11.29 5.93
N ASP A 14 3.05 11.52 5.54
CA ASP A 14 2.09 12.38 6.24
C ASP A 14 1.21 11.63 7.26
N MET A 15 1.49 10.35 7.48
CA MET A 15 0.86 9.62 8.57
C MET A 15 1.14 10.33 9.89
N GLU A 16 0.10 10.70 10.62
CA GLU A 16 0.22 11.36 11.93
C GLU A 16 1.03 10.53 12.91
N THR A 17 1.87 11.20 13.68
CA THR A 17 3.00 10.58 14.35
C THR A 17 3.12 10.87 15.82
N ASP A 18 2.12 11.44 16.46
CA ASP A 18 2.16 11.63 17.90
C ASP A 18 2.49 10.32 18.62
N ALA A 19 2.00 9.21 18.07
CA ALA A 19 2.36 7.88 18.54
C ALA A 19 3.81 7.51 18.22
N TRP A 20 4.39 7.95 17.10
CA TRP A 20 5.79 7.68 16.74
C TRP A 20 6.78 8.49 17.59
N GLU A 21 6.40 9.69 18.00
CA GLU A 21 7.20 10.52 18.91
C GLU A 21 7.30 9.91 20.30
N ALA A 22 6.28 9.16 20.72
CA ALA A 22 6.32 8.38 21.94
C ALA A 22 7.22 7.13 21.86
N GLY A 23 7.63 6.73 20.66
CA GLY A 23 8.61 5.68 20.40
C GLY A 23 8.13 4.26 20.59
N THR A 24 6.95 4.03 21.12
CA THR A 24 6.42 2.69 21.38
C THR A 24 4.97 2.61 20.98
N PHE A 25 4.61 1.60 20.19
CA PHE A 25 3.25 1.29 19.84
C PHE A 25 2.86 -0.03 20.46
N ALA A 26 1.75 -0.06 21.15
CA ALA A 26 1.11 -1.29 21.57
C ALA A 26 -0.35 -1.27 21.16
N ASP A 27 -0.92 -2.43 20.90
CA ASP A 27 -2.36 -2.55 20.75
C ASP A 27 -3.07 -2.32 22.10
N GLN A 28 -4.40 -2.19 22.09
CA GLN A 28 -5.17 -1.92 23.32
C GLN A 28 -5.05 -3.01 24.37
N SER A 29 -4.70 -4.24 23.98
CA SER A 29 -4.47 -5.35 24.93
C SER A 29 -3.06 -5.35 25.52
N GLY A 30 -2.11 -4.66 24.88
CA GLY A 30 -0.68 -4.72 25.21
C GLY A 30 0.00 -6.01 24.76
N GLU A 31 -0.71 -6.91 24.09
CA GLU A 31 -0.17 -8.20 23.62
C GLU A 31 0.79 -8.03 22.43
N PHE A 32 0.60 -6.97 21.64
CA PHE A 32 1.42 -6.66 20.46
C PHE A 32 1.97 -5.26 20.56
N GLY A 33 3.21 -5.08 20.14
CA GLY A 33 3.77 -3.75 20.06
C GLY A 33 5.02 -3.68 19.18
N ILE A 34 5.45 -2.46 18.92
CA ILE A 34 6.70 -2.16 18.24
C ILE A 34 7.47 -1.08 18.98
N LEU A 35 8.79 -1.17 18.95
CA LEU A 35 9.72 -0.25 19.57
C LEU A 35 10.83 0.09 18.58
N PRO A 36 11.17 1.36 18.35
CA PRO A 36 12.29 1.71 17.50
C PRO A 36 13.60 1.20 18.11
N LEU A 37 14.46 0.59 17.30
CA LEU A 37 15.79 0.12 17.71
C LEU A 37 16.84 1.22 17.66
N GLU A 38 16.58 2.32 16.97
CA GLU A 38 17.43 3.49 16.86
C GLU A 38 16.69 4.72 17.35
N ASP A 39 17.42 5.74 17.77
CA ASP A 39 16.87 7.05 18.14
C ASP A 39 16.42 7.79 16.85
N TYR A 40 15.31 7.34 16.30
CA TYR A 40 14.80 7.85 15.04
C TYR A 40 14.07 9.19 15.17
N THR A 41 13.83 9.67 16.38
CA THR A 41 13.30 11.02 16.63
C THR A 41 14.21 12.11 16.07
N ARG A 42 15.47 11.78 15.76
CA ARG A 42 16.44 12.66 15.11
C ARG A 42 16.30 12.71 13.59
N LEU A 43 15.63 11.74 12.97
CA LEU A 43 15.42 11.71 11.53
C LEU A 43 14.07 12.34 11.23
N GLU A 44 14.07 13.55 10.70
CA GLU A 44 12.84 14.08 10.13
C GLU A 44 12.33 13.12 9.05
N LYS A 45 11.04 12.82 9.03
CA LYS A 45 10.42 11.90 8.04
C LYS A 45 10.79 12.26 6.60
N LYS A 46 10.95 13.53 6.28
CA LYS A 46 11.38 14.01 4.96
C LYS A 46 12.78 13.54 4.59
N GLU A 47 13.67 13.44 5.56
CA GLU A 47 15.03 12.93 5.35
C GLU A 47 15.01 11.43 5.11
N THR A 48 14.18 10.68 5.84
CA THR A 48 14.02 9.23 5.59
C THR A 48 13.42 8.95 4.22
N VAL A 49 12.46 9.77 3.75
CA VAL A 49 11.90 9.67 2.39
C VAL A 49 12.97 9.91 1.32
N SER A 50 13.79 10.94 1.49
CA SER A 50 14.81 11.30 0.49
C SER A 50 15.97 10.31 0.43
N SER A 51 16.32 9.70 1.56
CA SER A 51 17.39 8.70 1.65
C SER A 51 16.93 7.27 1.33
N GLY A 52 15.61 7.01 1.35
CA GLY A 52 15.05 5.66 1.26
C GLY A 52 15.44 4.76 2.45
N TYR A 53 15.80 5.37 3.58
CA TYR A 53 16.25 4.66 4.76
C TYR A 53 15.12 3.84 5.39
N ALA A 54 15.41 2.58 5.67
CA ALA A 54 14.51 1.67 6.35
C ALA A 54 14.82 1.69 7.85
N VAL A 55 13.93 2.28 8.64
CA VAL A 55 14.07 2.40 10.09
C VAL A 55 13.79 1.05 10.75
N PRO A 56 14.73 0.47 11.54
CA PRO A 56 14.52 -0.79 12.20
C PRO A 56 13.69 -0.61 13.50
N PHE A 57 12.72 -1.51 13.69
CA PHE A 57 11.91 -1.63 14.89
C PHE A 57 11.93 -3.05 15.41
N LEU A 58 11.87 -3.21 16.73
CA LEU A 58 11.56 -4.48 17.35
C LEU A 58 10.04 -4.61 17.46
N ALA A 59 9.48 -5.63 16.82
CA ALA A 59 8.09 -6.03 17.01
C ALA A 59 8.03 -7.19 17.99
N TRP A 60 7.08 -7.17 18.94
CA TRP A 60 6.88 -8.26 19.89
C TRP A 60 5.44 -8.73 19.93
N ASN A 61 5.28 -9.98 20.30
CA ASN A 61 4.02 -10.61 20.65
C ASN A 61 4.18 -11.28 22.02
N GLU A 62 3.62 -10.67 23.07
CA GLU A 62 3.76 -11.14 24.43
C GLU A 62 3.10 -12.50 24.64
N LYS A 63 1.94 -12.71 24.03
CA LYS A 63 1.19 -13.95 24.14
C LYS A 63 1.94 -15.18 23.58
N GLU A 64 2.65 -14.98 22.47
CA GLU A 64 3.45 -16.03 21.85
C GLU A 64 4.90 -16.05 22.36
N GLY A 65 5.31 -15.06 23.13
CA GLY A 65 6.68 -14.90 23.60
C GLY A 65 7.68 -14.72 22.46
N THR A 66 7.25 -14.09 21.37
CA THR A 66 8.08 -13.92 20.16
C THR A 66 8.43 -12.46 19.95
N CYS A 67 9.61 -12.22 19.38
CA CYS A 67 9.99 -10.90 18.88
C CYS A 67 10.76 -11.04 17.57
N THR A 68 10.67 -10.01 16.73
CA THR A 68 11.36 -9.96 15.44
C THR A 68 11.67 -8.51 15.06
N THR A 69 12.72 -8.33 14.26
CA THR A 69 13.00 -7.01 13.68
C THR A 69 12.16 -6.81 12.44
N ILE A 70 11.49 -5.69 12.38
CA ILE A 70 10.77 -5.20 11.20
C ILE A 70 11.41 -3.89 10.73
N TYR A 71 11.16 -3.53 9.50
CA TYR A 71 11.66 -2.29 8.91
C TYR A 71 10.49 -1.41 8.48
N VAL A 72 10.62 -0.10 8.72
CA VAL A 72 9.63 0.89 8.30
C VAL A 72 10.28 1.86 7.33
N VAL A 73 9.67 1.98 6.15
CA VAL A 73 10.08 2.93 5.12
C VAL A 73 8.97 3.96 4.95
N PHE A 74 9.26 5.23 5.22
CA PHE A 74 8.36 6.31 4.88
C PHE A 74 8.48 6.65 3.40
N THR A 75 7.35 6.77 2.72
CA THR A 75 7.31 7.09 1.29
C THR A 75 6.52 8.38 1.05
N GLY A 76 7.05 9.25 0.16
CA GLY A 76 6.30 10.41 -0.34
C GLY A 76 5.27 10.06 -1.43
N LEU A 77 5.07 8.77 -1.71
CA LEU A 77 4.11 8.28 -2.69
C LEU A 77 2.86 7.75 -2.00
N PRO A 78 1.70 7.82 -2.66
CA PRO A 78 0.52 7.13 -2.18
C PRO A 78 0.77 5.64 -1.99
N VAL A 79 0.17 5.06 -0.96
CA VAL A 79 0.27 3.64 -0.65
C VAL A 79 -1.06 2.97 -0.93
N VAL A 80 -1.04 1.86 -1.66
CA VAL A 80 -2.22 1.03 -1.90
C VAL A 80 -2.01 -0.32 -1.24
N ARG A 81 -2.89 -0.65 -0.30
CA ARG A 81 -2.92 -1.95 0.37
C ARG A 81 -4.06 -2.78 -0.20
N MET A 82 -3.73 -3.94 -0.72
CA MET A 82 -4.71 -4.92 -1.19
C MET A 82 -4.60 -6.19 -0.35
N GLU A 83 -5.72 -6.70 0.11
CA GLU A 83 -5.80 -7.96 0.85
C GLU A 83 -6.77 -8.89 0.16
N THR A 84 -6.38 -10.15 -0.01
CA THR A 84 -7.19 -11.21 -0.57
C THR A 84 -6.84 -12.54 0.09
N ASP A 85 -7.84 -13.35 0.36
CA ASP A 85 -7.67 -14.71 0.88
C ASP A 85 -7.46 -15.72 -0.27
N ALA A 86 -7.73 -15.31 -1.50
CA ALA A 86 -7.52 -16.15 -2.68
C ALA A 86 -6.06 -16.15 -3.10
N GLY A 87 -5.53 -17.28 -3.50
CA GLY A 87 -4.27 -17.33 -4.23
C GLY A 87 -4.37 -16.47 -5.50
N LEU A 88 -3.30 -15.76 -5.81
CA LEU A 88 -3.20 -14.97 -7.03
C LEU A 88 -2.97 -15.92 -8.21
N ASP A 89 -4.02 -16.57 -8.68
CA ASP A 89 -3.94 -17.46 -9.84
C ASP A 89 -4.27 -16.69 -11.11
N VAL A 90 -3.53 -17.01 -12.15
CA VAL A 90 -3.41 -16.28 -13.42
C VAL A 90 -4.75 -16.16 -14.18
N ASP A 91 -5.63 -17.14 -14.06
CA ASP A 91 -6.83 -17.24 -14.88
C ASP A 91 -8.14 -17.01 -14.12
N THR A 92 -8.06 -16.74 -12.83
CA THR A 92 -9.25 -16.53 -11.99
C THR A 92 -9.44 -15.10 -11.58
N VAL A 93 -10.71 -14.68 -11.49
CA VAL A 93 -11.07 -13.44 -10.81
C VAL A 93 -11.00 -13.69 -9.30
N PHE A 94 -10.23 -12.88 -8.60
CA PHE A 94 -10.17 -12.91 -7.14
C PHE A 94 -10.79 -11.63 -6.56
N ALA A 95 -11.24 -11.71 -5.33
CA ALA A 95 -11.84 -10.60 -4.61
C ALA A 95 -11.10 -10.33 -3.31
N GLY A 96 -11.27 -9.12 -2.77
CA GLY A 96 -10.66 -8.72 -1.53
C GLY A 96 -11.01 -7.31 -1.11
N SER A 97 -10.27 -6.77 -0.17
CA SER A 97 -10.35 -5.39 0.26
C SER A 97 -9.17 -4.57 -0.25
N VAL A 98 -9.42 -3.29 -0.53
CA VAL A 98 -8.39 -2.34 -0.95
C VAL A 98 -8.50 -1.06 -0.15
N GLU A 99 -7.36 -0.56 0.28
CA GLU A 99 -7.22 0.72 0.96
C GLU A 99 -6.24 1.59 0.16
N PHE A 100 -6.65 2.81 -0.14
CA PHE A 100 -5.81 3.82 -0.79
C PHE A 100 -5.46 4.87 0.25
N TYR A 101 -4.19 4.98 0.56
CA TYR A 101 -3.64 6.02 1.42
C TYR A 101 -3.06 7.10 0.51
N GLU A 102 -3.80 8.18 0.36
CA GLU A 102 -3.39 9.31 -0.46
C GLU A 102 -2.55 10.27 0.38
N ASN A 103 -1.36 10.57 -0.09
CA ASN A 103 -0.40 11.42 0.60
C ASN A 103 -0.75 12.91 0.40
N CYS A 104 -1.77 13.42 1.06
CA CYS A 104 -2.26 14.77 0.85
C CYS A 104 -2.49 15.62 2.10
N GLY A 105 -2.00 15.18 3.26
CA GLY A 105 -1.99 15.98 4.49
C GLY A 105 -3.39 16.33 5.03
N LYS A 106 -4.40 15.50 4.75
CA LYS A 106 -5.76 15.66 5.26
C LYS A 106 -6.21 14.39 5.95
N GLU A 107 -6.75 14.52 7.14
CA GLU A 107 -7.15 13.42 8.04
C GLU A 107 -8.08 12.35 7.43
N ASP A 108 -8.78 12.63 6.35
CA ASP A 108 -9.87 11.79 5.83
C ASP A 108 -9.55 11.09 4.48
N TRP A 109 -8.30 10.83 4.16
CA TRP A 109 -7.91 10.37 2.83
C TRP A 109 -7.60 8.89 2.71
N THR A 110 -8.22 8.06 3.51
CA THR A 110 -8.20 6.62 3.29
C THR A 110 -9.49 6.21 2.59
N LEU A 111 -9.42 5.94 1.30
CA LEU A 111 -10.50 5.28 0.61
C LEU A 111 -10.42 3.78 0.86
N LYS A 112 -11.48 3.21 1.44
CA LYS A 112 -11.63 1.76 1.62
C LYS A 112 -12.72 1.25 0.70
N SER A 113 -12.44 0.16 0.00
CA SER A 113 -13.41 -0.50 -0.88
C SER A 113 -13.19 -2.00 -0.92
N VAL A 114 -14.19 -2.72 -1.37
CA VAL A 114 -14.05 -4.11 -1.82
C VAL A 114 -13.74 -4.08 -3.32
N PHE A 115 -13.02 -5.06 -3.80
CA PHE A 115 -12.67 -5.16 -5.21
C PHE A 115 -12.83 -6.58 -5.76
N GLN A 116 -12.97 -6.66 -7.06
CA GLN A 116 -12.66 -7.84 -7.86
C GLN A 116 -11.50 -7.51 -8.78
N ALA A 117 -10.57 -8.44 -8.95
CA ALA A 117 -9.42 -8.23 -9.81
C ALA A 117 -9.05 -9.51 -10.58
N HIS A 118 -8.35 -9.32 -11.67
CA HIS A 118 -7.71 -10.39 -12.42
C HIS A 118 -6.39 -9.90 -13.01
N GLU A 119 -5.48 -10.83 -13.28
CA GLU A 119 -4.25 -10.51 -13.98
C GLU A 119 -4.53 -9.95 -15.37
N ARG A 120 -3.76 -8.93 -15.73
CA ARG A 120 -3.86 -8.26 -17.03
C ARG A 120 -2.56 -8.39 -17.82
N GLY A 121 -2.71 -8.54 -19.11
CA GLY A 121 -1.62 -8.61 -20.08
C GLY A 121 -1.61 -9.94 -20.82
N GLN A 122 -0.81 -10.02 -21.86
CA GLN A 122 -0.52 -11.26 -22.58
C GLN A 122 0.88 -11.75 -22.20
N THR A 123 1.91 -11.21 -22.82
CA THR A 123 3.32 -11.54 -22.52
C THR A 123 3.77 -11.09 -21.14
N THR A 124 3.19 -10.02 -20.61
CA THR A 124 3.52 -9.49 -19.27
C THR A 124 3.08 -10.41 -18.14
N ARG A 125 2.20 -11.37 -18.40
CA ARG A 125 1.85 -12.42 -17.43
C ARG A 125 3.01 -13.36 -17.09
N ALA A 126 4.02 -13.44 -17.96
CA ALA A 126 5.24 -14.22 -17.68
C ALA A 126 6.19 -13.52 -16.70
N TYR A 127 6.00 -12.23 -16.41
CA TYR A 127 6.90 -11.49 -15.51
C TYR A 127 6.57 -11.79 -14.04
N PRO A 128 7.58 -11.76 -13.15
CA PRO A 128 7.38 -11.97 -11.70
C PRO A 128 6.41 -10.94 -11.09
N LYS A 129 6.51 -9.67 -11.49
CA LYS A 129 5.59 -8.61 -11.06
C LYS A 129 4.46 -8.46 -12.08
N LYS A 130 3.25 -8.75 -11.65
CA LYS A 130 2.04 -8.75 -12.48
C LYS A 130 1.35 -7.40 -12.56
N GLY A 131 0.65 -7.16 -13.66
CA GLY A 131 -0.33 -6.08 -13.75
C GLY A 131 -1.73 -6.60 -13.49
N TYR A 132 -2.59 -5.76 -12.91
CA TYR A 132 -3.96 -6.14 -12.57
C TYR A 132 -4.97 -5.16 -13.14
N ARG A 133 -6.12 -5.67 -13.53
CA ARG A 133 -7.35 -4.88 -13.60
C ARG A 133 -8.09 -5.05 -12.29
N VAL A 134 -8.41 -3.95 -11.65
CA VAL A 134 -9.09 -3.88 -10.36
C VAL A 134 -10.40 -3.14 -10.56
N ASP A 135 -11.51 -3.82 -10.33
CA ASP A 135 -12.85 -3.26 -10.39
C ASP A 135 -13.37 -3.08 -8.95
N LEU A 136 -13.60 -1.82 -8.54
CA LEU A 136 -14.15 -1.52 -7.23
C LEU A 136 -15.63 -1.88 -7.20
N ILE A 137 -16.04 -2.58 -6.15
CA ILE A 137 -17.40 -3.06 -5.98
C ILE A 137 -17.94 -2.72 -4.61
N SER A 138 -19.25 -2.73 -4.50
CA SER A 138 -19.97 -2.77 -3.22
C SER A 138 -20.86 -4.00 -3.18
N VAL A 139 -20.97 -4.61 -2.00
CA VAL A 139 -21.81 -5.80 -1.80
C VAL A 139 -22.94 -5.40 -0.87
N THR A 140 -24.18 -5.58 -1.31
CA THR A 140 -25.35 -5.33 -0.46
C THR A 140 -25.50 -6.41 0.61
N SER A 141 -26.33 -6.16 1.62
CA SER A 141 -26.68 -7.16 2.65
C SER A 141 -27.32 -8.43 2.07
N THR A 142 -27.86 -8.34 0.85
CA THR A 142 -28.46 -9.47 0.12
C THR A 142 -27.47 -10.17 -0.82
N GLY A 143 -26.19 -9.78 -0.80
CA GLY A 143 -25.14 -10.36 -1.62
C GLY A 143 -25.09 -9.86 -3.08
N VAL A 144 -25.86 -8.84 -3.44
CA VAL A 144 -25.82 -8.27 -4.79
C VAL A 144 -24.56 -7.40 -4.94
N ILE A 145 -23.79 -7.68 -6.01
CA ILE A 145 -22.56 -6.95 -6.36
C ILE A 145 -22.92 -5.78 -7.27
N ASN A 146 -22.55 -4.59 -6.86
CA ASN A 146 -22.70 -3.36 -7.64
C ASN A 146 -21.34 -2.72 -7.90
N LYS A 147 -21.24 -1.91 -8.95
CA LYS A 147 -20.07 -1.09 -9.24
C LYS A 147 -19.94 0.03 -8.21
N ASN A 148 -18.77 0.15 -7.63
CA ASN A 148 -18.44 1.23 -6.70
C ASN A 148 -17.53 2.25 -7.40
N LYS A 149 -18.10 3.37 -7.86
CA LYS A 149 -17.34 4.42 -8.52
C LYS A 149 -16.76 5.38 -7.50
N GLU A 150 -15.44 5.47 -7.45
CA GLU A 150 -14.73 6.35 -6.54
C GLU A 150 -13.68 7.20 -7.26
N LYS A 151 -13.30 8.32 -6.66
CA LYS A 151 -12.13 9.08 -7.05
C LYS A 151 -10.92 8.48 -6.33
N VAL A 152 -9.92 8.06 -7.06
CA VAL A 152 -8.70 7.45 -6.52
C VAL A 152 -7.50 8.29 -6.95
N LEU A 153 -6.67 8.68 -6.01
CA LEU A 153 -5.42 9.42 -6.25
C LEU A 153 -5.63 10.72 -7.08
N GLY A 154 -6.70 11.45 -6.79
CA GLY A 154 -7.03 12.68 -7.53
C GLY A 154 -7.52 12.49 -8.95
N MET A 155 -7.63 11.24 -9.43
CA MET A 155 -8.11 10.94 -10.78
C MET A 155 -9.64 11.04 -10.89
N ARG A 156 -10.16 10.90 -12.10
CA ARG A 156 -11.60 10.91 -12.37
C ARG A 156 -12.34 9.81 -11.61
N LYS A 157 -13.61 10.02 -11.30
CA LYS A 157 -14.47 8.99 -10.67
C LYS A 157 -14.64 7.79 -11.60
N SER A 158 -14.23 6.60 -11.17
CA SER A 158 -14.32 5.34 -11.91
C SER A 158 -14.46 4.15 -10.96
N ASP A 159 -15.05 3.08 -11.47
CA ASP A 159 -15.11 1.78 -10.81
C ASP A 159 -13.98 0.85 -11.25
N SER A 160 -13.32 1.14 -12.38
CA SER A 160 -12.32 0.24 -12.96
C SER A 160 -10.96 0.94 -13.09
N TRP A 161 -9.93 0.28 -12.59
CA TRP A 161 -8.57 0.78 -12.51
C TRP A 161 -7.57 -0.23 -13.04
N ILE A 162 -6.46 0.24 -13.57
CA ILE A 162 -5.36 -0.60 -14.02
C ILE A 162 -4.16 -0.35 -13.14
N PHE A 163 -3.74 -1.39 -12.42
CA PHE A 163 -2.50 -1.39 -11.67
C PHE A 163 -1.40 -1.94 -12.56
N TYR A 164 -0.60 -1.03 -13.08
CA TYR A 164 0.44 -1.36 -14.04
C TYR A 164 1.77 -1.64 -13.33
N ALA A 165 2.32 -2.82 -13.57
CA ALA A 165 3.51 -3.28 -12.86
C ALA A 165 4.82 -2.53 -13.21
N ILE A 166 4.89 -1.91 -14.40
CA ILE A 166 6.08 -1.25 -14.95
C ILE A 166 7.34 -2.15 -14.86
N TYR A 167 7.16 -3.47 -14.92
CA TYR A 167 8.25 -4.43 -14.69
C TYR A 167 9.34 -4.34 -15.76
N SER A 168 8.96 -4.24 -17.03
CA SER A 168 9.87 -4.19 -18.17
C SER A 168 10.59 -2.86 -18.35
N ASP A 169 10.13 -1.79 -17.72
CA ASP A 169 10.81 -0.50 -17.75
C ASP A 169 11.84 -0.41 -16.61
N GLY A 170 13.13 -0.55 -16.94
CA GLY A 170 14.21 -0.45 -15.98
C GLY A 170 14.28 0.91 -15.26
N THR A 171 13.80 1.98 -15.90
CA THR A 171 13.79 3.33 -15.30
C THR A 171 12.58 3.59 -14.42
N LYS A 172 11.50 2.81 -14.58
CA LYS A 172 10.21 2.95 -13.88
C LYS A 172 9.48 4.29 -14.10
N VAL A 173 9.95 5.13 -14.99
CA VAL A 173 9.42 6.49 -15.20
C VAL A 173 8.97 6.81 -16.62
N ARG A 174 9.27 5.96 -17.63
CA ARG A 174 8.98 6.25 -19.03
C ARG A 174 7.50 6.51 -19.30
N ASP A 175 6.64 5.66 -18.79
CA ASP A 175 5.19 5.79 -19.00
C ASP A 175 4.65 7.05 -18.33
N GLN A 176 5.13 7.37 -17.12
CA GLN A 176 4.76 8.59 -16.42
C GLN A 176 5.24 9.84 -17.17
N PHE A 177 6.45 9.80 -17.70
CA PHE A 177 7.01 10.90 -18.48
C PHE A 177 6.21 11.14 -19.75
N ASN A 178 5.90 10.08 -20.51
CA ASN A 178 5.10 10.16 -21.72
C ASN A 178 3.68 10.68 -21.45
N THR A 179 3.02 10.19 -20.40
CA THR A 179 1.69 10.68 -20.00
C THR A 179 1.73 12.16 -19.65
N ARG A 180 2.73 12.61 -18.88
CA ARG A 180 2.87 14.04 -18.54
C ARG A 180 3.15 14.94 -19.74
N ILE A 181 3.88 14.45 -20.74
CA ILE A 181 4.07 15.20 -22.00
C ILE A 181 2.72 15.32 -22.72
N TRP A 182 2.00 14.21 -22.82
CA TRP A 182 0.71 14.18 -23.49
C TRP A 182 -0.33 15.13 -22.85
N ASP A 183 -0.37 15.17 -21.52
CA ASP A 183 -1.29 16.04 -20.78
C ASP A 183 -0.97 17.54 -20.94
N ARG A 184 0.21 17.90 -21.48
CA ARG A 184 0.64 19.28 -21.69
C ARG A 184 0.53 19.74 -23.14
N LEU A 185 0.24 18.86 -24.07
CA LEU A 185 0.00 19.14 -25.50
C LEU A 185 -1.45 19.43 -25.77
#